data_534d171630157974760a1bae8c7a6275
#
_entry.id   534d171630157974760a1bae8c7a6275
#
_cell.length_a   1.000
_cell.length_b   1.000
_cell.length_c   1.000
_cell.angle_alpha   90.00
_cell.angle_beta   90.00
_cell.angle_gamma   90.00
#
_symmetry.space_group_name_H-M   'P 1'
#
loop_
_entity.id
_entity.type
_entity.pdbx_description
1 polymer ?
#
loop_
_entity_poly.entity_id
_entity_poly.type
_entity_poly.pdbx_seq_one_letter_code
_entity_poly.pdbx_strand_id
1 'polypeptide(L)'
;VSRRNGGASSAAVFGEVLRHFREAALLTQEGLARQIPCDRSHVARVEGGTRVPQDTFAKTCDELLCTGGVLLRLWAKIDWYPQVEHPDWFERRARMDAEAVAVRAYQTQVIPGLLQTPAYATALFGRRLSDSQDVAERVRARLSRQQRFLVEGGPFYLVVLDESCLRHMVGGPEIMRYQCEHLLAVGRLPNIRVQIAPSNRPEIDRPDTSLSLIELPGGERWVYSESLDRGHFSDDPAVFTQHMRSYDVLRADALSAPQSAALISDVREGYEAHDQPPAARGDLDQEQSQRRQRRGLHRSSPRFPRNRPRPRQQEP
;
A
#
# COMPACT_ATOMS: atom_id res chain seq x y z
N VAL A 1 22.39 -9.52 32.01
CA VAL A 1 21.98 -10.83 31.46
C VAL A 1 20.45 -10.92 31.65
N SER A 2 19.68 -10.38 30.72
CA SER A 2 18.22 -10.49 30.75
C SER A 2 17.83 -11.67 29.87
N ARG A 3 17.30 -12.74 30.49
CA ARG A 3 16.69 -13.87 29.78
C ARG A 3 15.47 -13.35 29.00
N ARG A 4 15.54 -13.33 27.68
CA ARG A 4 14.36 -13.23 26.82
C ARG A 4 13.52 -14.48 27.05
N ASN A 5 12.41 -14.34 27.76
CA ASN A 5 11.32 -15.31 27.70
C ASN A 5 10.70 -15.24 26.30
N GLY A 6 11.19 -16.07 25.40
CA GLY A 6 10.56 -16.35 24.12
C GLY A 6 9.32 -17.22 24.37
N GLY A 7 8.20 -16.62 24.73
CA GLY A 7 6.91 -17.31 24.72
C GLY A 7 6.61 -17.78 23.29
N ALA A 8 6.26 -19.06 23.12
CA ALA A 8 5.81 -19.59 21.83
C ALA A 8 4.62 -18.75 21.35
N SER A 9 4.59 -18.39 20.06
CA SER A 9 3.45 -17.65 19.49
C SER A 9 2.17 -18.51 19.63
N SER A 10 1.02 -17.87 19.76
CA SER A 10 -0.27 -18.57 19.83
C SER A 10 -0.46 -19.55 18.68
N ALA A 11 0.03 -19.20 17.50
CA ALA A 11 0.02 -20.06 16.31
C ALA A 11 0.94 -21.28 16.49
N ALA A 12 2.11 -21.14 17.12
CA ALA A 12 2.99 -22.25 17.41
C ALA A 12 2.39 -23.21 18.44
N VAL A 13 1.67 -22.69 19.44
CA VAL A 13 0.96 -23.52 20.43
C VAL A 13 -0.12 -24.36 19.75
N PHE A 14 -0.94 -23.76 18.88
CA PHE A 14 -1.93 -24.51 18.11
C PHE A 14 -1.29 -25.56 17.21
N GLY A 15 -0.22 -25.18 16.53
CA GLY A 15 0.52 -26.07 15.63
C GLY A 15 1.10 -27.28 16.37
N GLU A 16 1.62 -27.10 17.58
CA GLU A 16 2.13 -28.18 18.41
C GLU A 16 1.02 -29.13 18.87
N VAL A 17 -0.13 -28.59 19.27
CA VAL A 17 -1.32 -29.39 19.64
C VAL A 17 -1.85 -30.20 18.44
N LEU A 18 -1.93 -29.59 17.26
CA LEU A 18 -2.30 -30.29 16.03
C LEU A 18 -1.32 -31.42 15.72
N ARG A 19 -0.02 -31.15 15.79
CA ARG A 19 1.03 -32.16 15.58
C ARG A 19 0.88 -33.33 16.54
N HIS A 20 0.67 -33.05 17.82
CA HIS A 20 0.48 -34.09 18.84
C HIS A 20 -0.67 -35.03 18.48
N PHE A 21 -1.86 -34.51 18.14
CA PHE A 21 -3.00 -35.34 17.77
C PHE A 21 -2.79 -36.10 16.46
N ARG A 22 -2.13 -35.48 15.48
CA ARG A 22 -1.81 -36.15 14.22
C ARG A 22 -0.86 -37.33 14.45
N GLU A 23 0.18 -37.16 15.25
CA GLU A 23 1.14 -38.22 15.58
C GLU A 23 0.52 -39.32 16.42
N ALA A 24 -0.35 -38.97 17.37
CA ALA A 24 -1.14 -39.93 18.14
C ALA A 24 -2.03 -40.79 17.24
N ALA A 25 -2.56 -40.21 16.13
CA ALA A 25 -3.31 -40.95 15.13
C ALA A 25 -2.41 -41.70 14.13
N LEU A 26 -1.11 -41.74 14.32
CA LEU A 26 -0.10 -42.36 13.45
C LEU A 26 -0.12 -41.83 12.01
N LEU A 27 -0.51 -40.58 11.82
CA LEU A 27 -0.56 -39.94 10.50
C LEU A 27 0.71 -39.10 10.25
N THR A 28 1.19 -39.17 9.00
CA THR A 28 2.17 -38.20 8.48
C THR A 28 1.47 -36.90 8.10
N GLN A 29 2.19 -35.78 7.93
CA GLN A 29 1.64 -34.54 7.38
C GLN A 29 0.97 -34.74 6.03
N GLU A 30 1.55 -35.57 5.16
CA GLU A 30 0.99 -35.99 3.88
C GLU A 30 -0.29 -36.83 4.08
N GLY A 31 -0.27 -37.74 5.06
CA GLY A 31 -1.42 -38.58 5.39
C GLY A 31 -2.63 -37.78 5.89
N LEU A 32 -2.40 -36.74 6.70
CA LEU A 32 -3.43 -35.81 7.13
C LEU A 32 -3.93 -34.97 5.95
N ALA A 33 -3.02 -34.39 5.16
CA ALA A 33 -3.35 -33.57 3.99
C ALA A 33 -4.20 -34.28 2.93
N ARG A 34 -4.05 -35.60 2.76
CA ARG A 34 -4.89 -36.38 1.84
C ARG A 34 -6.34 -36.57 2.30
N GLN A 35 -6.59 -36.43 3.59
CA GLN A 35 -7.92 -36.62 4.18
C GLN A 35 -8.70 -35.30 4.34
N ILE A 36 -8.04 -34.18 4.16
CA ILE A 36 -8.62 -32.84 4.19
C ILE A 36 -8.29 -32.12 2.87
N PRO A 37 -9.12 -31.16 2.40
CA PRO A 37 -8.88 -30.49 1.12
C PRO A 37 -7.74 -29.46 1.21
N CYS A 38 -6.51 -29.95 1.45
CA CYS A 38 -5.32 -29.10 1.49
C CYS A 38 -4.06 -29.89 1.04
N ASP A 39 -2.98 -29.17 0.84
CA ASP A 39 -1.67 -29.77 0.55
C ASP A 39 -0.82 -30.01 1.81
N ARG A 40 0.20 -30.87 1.70
CA ARG A 40 1.14 -31.13 2.79
C ARG A 40 1.80 -29.86 3.32
N SER A 41 2.10 -28.90 2.44
CA SER A 41 2.78 -27.66 2.82
C SER A 41 1.89 -26.78 3.70
N HIS A 42 0.57 -26.86 3.52
CA HIS A 42 -0.39 -26.19 4.40
C HIS A 42 -0.32 -26.77 5.83
N VAL A 43 -0.38 -28.10 5.96
CA VAL A 43 -0.27 -28.76 7.26
C VAL A 43 1.07 -28.42 7.94
N ALA A 44 2.18 -28.49 7.19
CA ALA A 44 3.50 -28.20 7.72
C ALA A 44 3.62 -26.74 8.23
N ARG A 45 3.02 -25.79 7.51
CA ARG A 45 3.04 -24.37 7.92
C ARG A 45 2.13 -24.09 9.13
N VAL A 46 1.00 -24.77 9.23
CA VAL A 46 0.13 -24.67 10.41
C VAL A 46 0.82 -25.26 11.63
N GLU A 47 1.40 -26.46 11.52
CA GLU A 47 2.15 -27.11 12.61
C GLU A 47 3.40 -26.32 13.02
N GLY A 48 4.03 -25.65 12.06
CA GLY A 48 5.18 -24.76 12.32
C GLY A 48 4.81 -23.37 12.88
N GLY A 49 3.51 -23.07 13.05
CA GLY A 49 3.03 -21.78 13.55
C GLY A 49 3.26 -20.61 12.58
N THR A 50 3.55 -20.89 11.32
CA THR A 50 3.80 -19.86 10.29
C THR A 50 2.57 -19.52 9.45
N ARG A 51 1.47 -20.29 9.63
CA ARG A 51 0.19 -20.05 8.99
C ARG A 51 -0.96 -20.17 9.99
N VAL A 52 -1.83 -19.17 9.98
CA VAL A 52 -3.09 -19.21 10.72
C VAL A 52 -4.08 -20.12 9.98
N PRO A 53 -4.59 -21.20 10.62
CA PRO A 53 -5.60 -22.05 10.01
C PRO A 53 -6.98 -21.38 10.02
N GLN A 54 -7.83 -21.77 9.09
CA GLN A 54 -9.25 -21.42 9.15
C GLN A 54 -9.99 -22.27 10.20
N ASP A 55 -11.11 -21.79 10.70
CA ASP A 55 -12.00 -22.54 11.62
C ASP A 55 -12.46 -23.87 11.02
N THR A 56 -12.78 -23.88 9.72
CA THR A 56 -13.14 -25.08 8.96
C THR A 56 -12.02 -26.11 8.96
N PHE A 57 -10.75 -25.69 8.85
CA PHE A 57 -9.60 -26.59 8.97
C PHE A 57 -9.52 -27.21 10.37
N ALA A 58 -9.64 -26.39 11.43
CA ALA A 58 -9.62 -26.87 12.82
C ALA A 58 -10.75 -27.86 13.09
N LYS A 59 -11.97 -27.57 12.58
CA LYS A 59 -13.13 -28.45 12.69
C LYS A 59 -12.90 -29.79 11.99
N THR A 60 -12.43 -29.77 10.76
CA THR A 60 -12.18 -31.02 10.00
C THR A 60 -11.07 -31.84 10.65
N CYS A 61 -10.02 -31.21 11.20
CA CYS A 61 -9.00 -31.91 11.97
C CYS A 61 -9.56 -32.53 13.26
N ASP A 62 -10.47 -31.85 13.97
CA ASP A 62 -11.15 -32.43 15.15
C ASP A 62 -11.91 -33.70 14.82
N GLU A 63 -12.65 -33.68 13.71
CA GLU A 63 -13.45 -34.84 13.25
C GLU A 63 -12.54 -36.00 12.86
N LEU A 64 -11.51 -35.76 12.06
CA LEU A 64 -10.58 -36.78 11.59
C LEU A 64 -9.70 -37.39 12.69
N LEU A 65 -9.21 -36.55 13.59
CA LEU A 65 -8.28 -36.94 14.64
C LEU A 65 -9.01 -37.35 15.96
N CYS A 66 -10.35 -37.34 15.96
CA CYS A 66 -11.19 -37.67 17.12
C CYS A 66 -10.78 -36.91 18.40
N THR A 67 -10.47 -35.64 18.30
CA THR A 67 -9.95 -34.84 19.42
C THR A 67 -11.04 -34.36 20.38
N GLY A 68 -12.32 -34.65 20.10
CA GLY A 68 -13.44 -34.18 20.89
C GLY A 68 -13.68 -32.66 20.84
N GLY A 69 -13.31 -32.02 19.75
CA GLY A 69 -13.49 -30.57 19.51
C GLY A 69 -12.42 -29.69 20.19
N VAL A 70 -11.32 -30.27 20.59
CA VAL A 70 -10.21 -29.52 21.26
C VAL A 70 -9.59 -28.49 20.33
N LEU A 71 -9.34 -28.85 19.05
CA LEU A 71 -8.71 -27.96 18.09
C LEU A 71 -9.61 -26.78 17.76
N LEU A 72 -10.91 -26.98 17.55
CA LEU A 72 -11.83 -25.88 17.27
C LEU A 72 -12.03 -24.98 18.51
N ARG A 73 -12.12 -25.54 19.72
CA ARG A 73 -12.19 -24.76 20.95
C ARG A 73 -10.91 -23.96 21.21
N LEU A 74 -9.77 -24.56 20.93
CA LEU A 74 -8.48 -23.86 21.03
C LEU A 74 -8.40 -22.75 19.99
N TRP A 75 -8.80 -23.04 18.75
CA TRP A 75 -8.85 -22.06 17.67
C TRP A 75 -9.70 -20.84 18.04
N ALA A 76 -10.88 -21.05 18.63
CA ALA A 76 -11.79 -19.98 19.03
C ALA A 76 -11.28 -19.15 20.24
N LYS A 77 -10.36 -19.70 21.05
CA LYS A 77 -9.79 -19.02 22.23
C LYS A 77 -8.46 -18.33 21.95
N ILE A 78 -7.80 -18.72 20.87
CA ILE A 78 -6.54 -18.09 20.47
C ILE A 78 -6.86 -16.72 19.88
N ASP A 79 -6.24 -15.68 20.43
CA ASP A 79 -6.08 -14.44 19.68
C ASP A 79 -5.01 -14.66 18.61
N TRP A 80 -5.47 -15.01 17.40
CA TRP A 80 -4.60 -15.23 16.25
C TRP A 80 -3.82 -14.00 15.84
N TYR A 81 -4.31 -12.84 16.25
CA TYR A 81 -3.79 -11.54 15.92
C TYR A 81 -3.72 -10.68 17.19
N PRO A 82 -2.88 -11.06 18.19
CA PRO A 82 -2.83 -10.38 19.47
C PRO A 82 -2.63 -8.88 19.24
N GLN A 83 -3.48 -8.09 19.88
CA GLN A 83 -3.32 -6.64 19.90
C GLN A 83 -2.11 -6.34 20.78
N VAL A 84 -1.01 -5.94 20.16
CA VAL A 84 0.15 -5.41 20.88
C VAL A 84 -0.11 -3.94 21.11
N GLU A 85 -0.13 -3.49 22.35
CA GLU A 85 -0.39 -2.08 22.74
C GLU A 85 0.64 -1.11 22.18
N HIS A 86 1.84 -1.58 21.82
CA HIS A 86 2.75 -0.93 20.89
C HIS A 86 2.93 -1.86 19.70
N PRO A 87 2.55 -1.43 18.50
CA PRO A 87 2.60 -2.36 17.40
C PRO A 87 4.05 -2.68 17.04
N ASP A 88 4.54 -3.87 17.43
CA ASP A 88 5.81 -4.45 16.95
C ASP A 88 5.97 -4.32 15.43
N TRP A 89 4.84 -4.24 14.72
CA TRP A 89 4.80 -4.02 13.28
C TRP A 89 5.36 -2.66 12.87
N PHE A 90 5.14 -1.60 13.67
CA PHE A 90 5.68 -0.28 13.36
C PHE A 90 7.21 -0.25 13.54
N GLU A 91 7.71 -0.81 14.63
CA GLU A 91 9.15 -0.96 14.85
C GLU A 91 9.79 -1.87 13.82
N ARG A 92 9.12 -2.98 13.48
CA ARG A 92 9.56 -3.88 12.43
C ARG A 92 9.63 -3.16 11.08
N ARG A 93 8.60 -2.41 10.73
CA ARG A 93 8.60 -1.60 9.51
C ARG A 93 9.70 -0.54 9.53
N ALA A 94 9.92 0.12 10.66
CA ALA A 94 10.97 1.12 10.80
C ALA A 94 12.38 0.51 10.62
N ARG A 95 12.62 -0.69 11.16
CA ARG A 95 13.87 -1.43 10.94
C ARG A 95 14.05 -1.82 9.48
N MET A 96 13.02 -2.32 8.84
CA MET A 96 13.06 -2.63 7.41
C MET A 96 13.36 -1.40 6.55
N ASP A 97 12.73 -0.26 6.84
CA ASP A 97 13.04 1.00 6.13
C ASP A 97 14.48 1.45 6.37
N ALA A 98 15.04 1.20 7.58
CA ALA A 98 16.43 1.53 7.89
C ALA A 98 17.45 0.66 7.11
N GLU A 99 17.08 -0.53 6.69
CA GLU A 99 17.94 -1.49 5.99
C GLU A 99 17.63 -1.59 4.49
N ALA A 100 16.44 -1.16 4.06
CA ALA A 100 15.96 -1.34 2.68
C ALA A 100 16.95 -0.84 1.63
N VAL A 101 17.14 -1.61 0.57
CA VAL A 101 17.89 -1.20 -0.63
C VAL A 101 16.93 -0.65 -1.70
N ALA A 102 15.70 -1.15 -1.72
CA ALA A 102 14.63 -0.65 -2.57
C ALA A 102 13.26 -0.82 -1.91
N VAL A 103 12.37 0.14 -2.13
CA VAL A 103 10.97 0.07 -1.74
C VAL A 103 10.10 0.47 -2.93
N ARG A 104 9.12 -0.37 -3.26
CA ARG A 104 8.04 -0.04 -4.19
C ARG A 104 6.76 0.08 -3.40
N ALA A 105 6.01 1.14 -3.60
CA ALA A 105 4.80 1.38 -2.83
C ALA A 105 3.63 1.81 -3.73
N TYR A 106 2.45 1.35 -3.40
CA TYR A 106 1.18 1.89 -3.88
C TYR A 106 0.37 2.43 -2.72
N GLN A 107 -0.20 3.61 -2.87
CA GLN A 107 -1.00 4.26 -1.84
C GLN A 107 -2.33 4.76 -2.40
N THR A 108 -3.41 4.56 -1.63
CA THR A 108 -4.78 4.79 -2.08
C THR A 108 -5.45 6.03 -1.50
N GLN A 109 -5.07 6.49 -0.30
CA GLN A 109 -5.84 7.54 0.40
C GLN A 109 -4.97 8.67 0.94
N VAL A 110 -3.76 8.38 1.38
CA VAL A 110 -2.88 9.37 2.03
C VAL A 110 -1.48 9.29 1.43
N ILE A 111 -0.77 10.38 1.47
CA ILE A 111 0.65 10.40 1.08
C ILE A 111 1.42 9.45 2.01
N PRO A 112 2.30 8.58 1.48
CA PRO A 112 3.05 7.62 2.28
C PRO A 112 4.00 8.33 3.26
N GLY A 113 4.18 7.73 4.43
CA GLY A 113 4.95 8.33 5.52
C GLY A 113 6.36 8.80 5.14
N LEU A 114 7.01 8.13 4.19
CA LEU A 114 8.33 8.49 3.69
C LEU A 114 8.36 9.80 2.85
N LEU A 115 7.20 10.30 2.43
CA LEU A 115 7.07 11.52 1.61
C LEU A 115 6.22 12.61 2.28
N GLN A 116 5.87 12.45 3.56
CA GLN A 116 5.06 13.45 4.27
C GLN A 116 5.90 14.62 4.76
N THR A 117 5.34 15.83 4.68
CA THR A 117 5.88 16.99 5.41
C THR A 117 5.56 16.89 6.91
N PRO A 118 6.30 17.60 7.78
CA PRO A 118 5.97 17.64 9.22
C PRO A 118 4.53 18.09 9.48
N ALA A 119 4.05 19.14 8.80
CA ALA A 119 2.70 19.68 8.95
C ALA A 119 1.62 18.65 8.53
N TYR A 120 1.83 17.97 7.40
CA TYR A 120 0.92 16.90 6.94
C TYR A 120 0.86 15.74 7.93
N ALA A 121 2.01 15.26 8.41
CA ALA A 121 2.09 14.18 9.38
C ALA A 121 1.42 14.58 10.72
N THR A 122 1.63 15.81 11.19
CA THR A 122 0.98 16.34 12.40
C THR A 122 -0.54 16.38 12.24
N ALA A 123 -1.03 16.91 11.13
CA ALA A 123 -2.47 16.95 10.85
C ALA A 123 -3.09 15.55 10.75
N LEU A 124 -2.36 14.58 10.16
CA LEU A 124 -2.82 13.20 10.03
C LEU A 124 -2.91 12.49 11.39
N PHE A 125 -1.88 12.61 12.24
CA PHE A 125 -1.87 12.00 13.57
C PHE A 125 -2.84 12.68 14.51
N GLY A 126 -2.99 14.01 14.46
CA GLY A 126 -3.90 14.77 15.29
C GLY A 126 -5.39 14.42 15.09
N ARG A 127 -5.75 13.73 14.00
CA ARG A 127 -7.11 13.18 13.81
C ARG A 127 -7.40 11.97 14.70
N ARG A 128 -6.36 11.27 15.17
CA ARG A 128 -6.47 9.98 15.88
C ARG A 128 -5.99 10.04 17.32
N LEU A 129 -5.15 11.00 17.65
CA LEU A 129 -4.52 11.16 18.95
C LEU A 129 -4.96 12.46 19.57
N SER A 130 -5.37 12.41 20.84
CA SER A 130 -5.80 13.59 21.60
C SER A 130 -4.63 14.29 22.30
N ASP A 131 -3.53 13.56 22.57
CA ASP A 131 -2.35 14.10 23.23
C ASP A 131 -1.36 14.67 22.20
N SER A 132 -0.98 15.94 22.41
CA SER A 132 -0.04 16.66 21.55
C SER A 132 1.39 16.11 21.66
N GLN A 133 1.78 15.55 22.81
CA GLN A 133 3.11 14.93 22.98
C GLN A 133 3.23 13.64 22.19
N ASP A 134 2.20 12.79 22.23
CA ASP A 134 2.13 11.56 21.42
C ASP A 134 2.19 11.86 19.92
N VAL A 135 1.49 12.93 19.49
CA VAL A 135 1.55 13.39 18.08
C VAL A 135 2.97 13.80 17.71
N ALA A 136 3.61 14.63 18.53
CA ALA A 136 4.96 15.12 18.25
C ALA A 136 6.01 13.98 18.22
N GLU A 137 5.88 12.99 19.08
CA GLU A 137 6.77 11.83 19.12
C GLU A 137 6.60 10.97 17.84
N ARG A 138 5.36 10.68 17.45
CA ARG A 138 5.08 9.92 16.23
C ARG A 138 5.53 10.65 14.96
N VAL A 139 5.37 11.98 14.92
CA VAL A 139 5.88 12.79 13.81
C VAL A 139 7.42 12.69 13.75
N ARG A 140 8.12 12.86 14.87
CA ARG A 140 9.59 12.72 14.93
C ARG A 140 10.05 11.35 14.46
N ALA A 141 9.43 10.28 14.95
CA ALA A 141 9.73 8.90 14.53
C ALA A 141 9.48 8.68 13.03
N ARG A 142 8.46 9.32 12.45
CA ARG A 142 8.18 9.26 11.02
C ARG A 142 9.23 10.00 10.19
N LEU A 143 9.59 11.20 10.59
CA LEU A 143 10.57 12.03 9.89
C LEU A 143 11.98 11.46 9.95
N SER A 144 12.37 10.83 11.07
CA SER A 144 13.68 10.17 11.17
C SER A 144 13.88 9.07 10.13
N ARG A 145 12.81 8.34 9.76
CA ARG A 145 12.86 7.30 8.73
C ARG A 145 13.06 7.87 7.32
N GLN A 146 12.65 9.12 7.08
CA GLN A 146 12.78 9.77 5.77
C GLN A 146 14.23 10.13 5.46
N GLN A 147 15.04 10.46 6.47
CA GLN A 147 16.39 11.00 6.30
C GLN A 147 17.26 10.14 5.38
N ARG A 148 17.11 8.83 5.44
CA ARG A 148 17.88 7.90 4.61
C ARG A 148 17.42 7.88 3.16
N PHE A 149 16.11 8.10 2.91
CA PHE A 149 15.52 8.03 1.57
C PHE A 149 15.63 9.36 0.82
N LEU A 150 15.48 10.48 1.52
CA LEU A 150 15.41 11.82 0.94
C LEU A 150 16.79 12.44 0.72
N VAL A 151 17.78 11.61 0.37
CA VAL A 151 19.15 12.04 0.05
C VAL A 151 19.58 11.41 -1.27
N GLU A 152 20.48 12.09 -1.96
CA GLU A 152 21.11 11.57 -3.16
C GLU A 152 21.93 10.31 -2.81
N GLY A 153 21.72 9.21 -3.56
CA GLY A 153 22.33 7.92 -3.24
C GLY A 153 21.62 7.10 -2.14
N GLY A 154 20.49 7.57 -1.61
CA GLY A 154 19.62 6.81 -0.73
C GLY A 154 18.99 5.59 -1.44
N PRO A 155 18.25 4.74 -0.68
CA PRO A 155 17.55 3.58 -1.25
C PRO A 155 16.62 3.97 -2.40
N PHE A 156 16.44 3.08 -3.35
CA PHE A 156 15.46 3.27 -4.42
C PHE A 156 14.04 3.30 -3.83
N TYR A 157 13.30 4.40 -4.07
CA TYR A 157 11.92 4.52 -3.66
C TYR A 157 11.04 4.85 -4.87
N LEU A 158 10.30 3.86 -5.34
CA LEU A 158 9.34 3.99 -6.42
C LEU A 158 7.93 3.95 -5.85
N VAL A 159 7.19 5.03 -6.00
CA VAL A 159 5.83 5.11 -5.47
C VAL A 159 4.85 5.45 -6.57
N VAL A 160 3.76 4.69 -6.63
CA VAL A 160 2.56 5.04 -7.38
C VAL A 160 1.53 5.51 -6.36
N LEU A 161 1.09 6.75 -6.49
CA LEU A 161 0.01 7.32 -5.69
C LEU A 161 -1.28 7.27 -6.53
N ASP A 162 -2.35 6.77 -5.96
CA ASP A 162 -3.67 7.07 -6.52
C ASP A 162 -3.92 8.57 -6.43
N GLU A 163 -4.56 9.16 -7.43
CA GLU A 163 -4.84 10.60 -7.46
C GLU A 163 -5.62 11.07 -6.23
N SER A 164 -6.41 10.18 -5.61
CA SER A 164 -7.12 10.45 -4.35
C SER A 164 -6.19 10.89 -3.22
N CYS A 165 -4.93 10.41 -3.19
CA CYS A 165 -3.93 10.85 -2.21
C CYS A 165 -3.64 12.36 -2.28
N LEU A 166 -3.74 12.94 -3.47
CA LEU A 166 -3.54 14.38 -3.69
C LEU A 166 -4.79 15.20 -3.39
N ARG A 167 -5.99 14.59 -3.47
CA ARG A 167 -7.27 15.28 -3.34
C ARG A 167 -7.91 15.11 -1.97
N HIS A 168 -7.54 14.06 -1.23
CA HIS A 168 -8.01 13.87 0.15
C HIS A 168 -7.42 14.92 1.07
N MET A 169 -8.28 15.83 1.54
CA MET A 169 -7.86 16.97 2.36
C MET A 169 -7.33 16.53 3.73
N VAL A 170 -6.07 16.83 4.01
CA VAL A 170 -5.40 16.62 5.29
C VAL A 170 -4.91 17.96 5.83
N GLY A 171 -5.48 18.43 6.95
CA GLY A 171 -5.04 19.63 7.65
C GLY A 171 -5.41 20.96 7.00
N GLY A 172 -5.97 20.95 5.80
CA GLY A 172 -6.38 22.17 5.09
C GLY A 172 -5.58 22.45 3.82
N PRO A 173 -6.02 23.43 3.00
CA PRO A 173 -5.45 23.70 1.67
C PRO A 173 -3.98 24.11 1.73
N GLU A 174 -3.58 24.90 2.70
CA GLU A 174 -2.19 25.34 2.87
C GLU A 174 -1.25 24.13 3.09
N ILE A 175 -1.62 23.22 4.01
CA ILE A 175 -0.83 22.00 4.28
C ILE A 175 -0.75 21.13 3.04
N MET A 176 -1.85 20.97 2.30
CA MET A 176 -1.88 20.20 1.06
C MET A 176 -1.01 20.84 -0.03
N ARG A 177 -1.01 22.16 -0.15
CA ARG A 177 -0.15 22.90 -1.06
C ARG A 177 1.32 22.63 -0.79
N TYR A 178 1.77 22.81 0.45
CA TYR A 178 3.15 22.51 0.86
C TYR A 178 3.52 21.04 0.67
N GLN A 179 2.56 20.13 0.89
CA GLN A 179 2.76 18.71 0.64
C GLN A 179 2.97 18.41 -0.86
N CYS A 180 2.24 19.06 -1.75
CA CYS A 180 2.44 18.94 -3.19
C CYS A 180 3.82 19.52 -3.61
N GLU A 181 4.21 20.67 -3.08
CA GLU A 181 5.54 21.25 -3.31
C GLU A 181 6.66 20.29 -2.89
N HIS A 182 6.49 19.67 -1.72
CA HIS A 182 7.45 18.68 -1.24
C HIS A 182 7.56 17.47 -2.17
N LEU A 183 6.43 16.93 -2.66
CA LEU A 183 6.41 15.83 -3.64
C LEU A 183 7.16 16.19 -4.92
N LEU A 184 6.97 17.42 -5.43
CA LEU A 184 7.70 17.93 -6.60
C LEU A 184 9.20 18.05 -6.34
N ALA A 185 9.59 18.47 -5.13
CA ALA A 185 11.00 18.61 -4.75
C ALA A 185 11.70 17.25 -4.63
N VAL A 186 11.11 16.31 -3.86
CA VAL A 186 11.69 14.98 -3.65
C VAL A 186 11.69 14.13 -4.92
N GLY A 187 10.70 14.29 -5.79
CA GLY A 187 10.64 13.61 -7.09
C GLY A 187 11.78 13.96 -8.06
N ARG A 188 12.60 14.98 -7.75
CA ARG A 188 13.82 15.32 -8.49
C ARG A 188 15.03 14.50 -8.07
N LEU A 189 14.99 13.85 -6.91
CA LEU A 189 16.08 13.00 -6.45
C LEU A 189 16.22 11.77 -7.37
N PRO A 190 17.45 11.36 -7.71
CA PRO A 190 17.68 10.28 -8.67
C PRO A 190 17.18 8.92 -8.19
N ASN A 191 17.12 8.71 -6.88
CA ASN A 191 16.66 7.47 -6.24
C ASN A 191 15.15 7.47 -5.95
N ILE A 192 14.41 8.56 -6.21
CA ILE A 192 12.96 8.64 -5.96
C ILE A 192 12.20 8.78 -7.28
N ARG A 193 11.13 8.02 -7.42
CA ARG A 193 10.17 8.16 -8.53
C ARG A 193 8.76 8.23 -7.97
N VAL A 194 8.07 9.32 -8.25
CA VAL A 194 6.67 9.52 -7.91
C VAL A 194 5.86 9.46 -9.21
N GLN A 195 4.93 8.53 -9.27
CA GLN A 195 3.97 8.39 -10.36
C GLN A 195 2.55 8.48 -9.82
N ILE A 196 1.63 8.96 -10.63
CA ILE A 196 0.22 9.07 -10.25
C ILE A 196 -0.61 8.12 -11.12
N ALA A 197 -1.48 7.34 -10.49
CA ALA A 197 -2.58 6.64 -11.13
C ALA A 197 -3.79 7.59 -11.17
N PRO A 198 -4.12 8.21 -12.34
CA PRO A 198 -5.13 9.24 -12.41
C PRO A 198 -6.53 8.63 -12.31
N SER A 199 -7.45 9.30 -11.63
CA SER A 199 -8.81 8.83 -11.35
C SER A 199 -9.71 8.73 -12.60
N ASN A 200 -9.35 9.44 -13.68
CA ASN A 200 -10.08 9.43 -14.94
C ASN A 200 -9.68 8.29 -15.89
N ARG A 201 -8.91 7.32 -15.43
CA ARG A 201 -8.51 6.10 -16.15
C ARG A 201 -9.02 4.85 -15.42
N PRO A 202 -10.27 4.46 -15.63
CA PRO A 202 -10.87 3.30 -14.97
C PRO A 202 -10.24 1.96 -15.41
N GLU A 203 -9.56 1.94 -16.57
CA GLU A 203 -8.87 0.77 -17.10
C GLU A 203 -7.61 0.39 -16.34
N ILE A 204 -7.06 1.27 -15.49
CA ILE A 204 -5.90 0.94 -14.66
C ILE A 204 -6.32 -0.07 -13.59
N ASP A 205 -5.67 -1.24 -13.61
CA ASP A 205 -5.84 -2.26 -12.57
C ASP A 205 -5.12 -1.81 -11.29
N ARG A 206 -5.90 -1.49 -10.25
CA ARG A 206 -5.40 -0.99 -8.98
C ARG A 206 -5.53 -2.06 -7.91
N PRO A 207 -4.50 -2.29 -7.09
CA PRO A 207 -4.67 -3.08 -5.87
C PRO A 207 -5.74 -2.47 -4.96
N ASP A 208 -6.55 -3.31 -4.34
CA ASP A 208 -7.65 -2.87 -3.44
C ASP A 208 -7.14 -2.14 -2.19
N THR A 209 -5.89 -2.38 -1.79
CA THR A 209 -5.29 -1.80 -0.59
C THR A 209 -3.91 -1.25 -0.87
N SER A 210 -3.49 -0.31 -0.04
CA SER A 210 -2.10 0.17 -0.04
C SER A 210 -1.14 -0.96 0.28
N LEU A 211 -0.02 -1.03 -0.44
CA LEU A 211 1.01 -2.03 -0.25
C LEU A 211 2.42 -1.45 -0.42
N SER A 212 3.39 -2.14 0.16
CA SER A 212 4.82 -1.89 -0.09
C SER A 212 5.56 -3.20 -0.33
N LEU A 213 6.40 -3.21 -1.35
CA LEU A 213 7.31 -4.28 -1.67
C LEU A 213 8.70 -3.81 -1.27
N ILE A 214 9.30 -4.48 -0.29
CA ILE A 214 10.54 -4.07 0.36
C ILE A 214 11.61 -5.08 -0.01
N GLU A 215 12.75 -4.60 -0.49
CA GLU A 215 13.93 -5.40 -0.74
C GLU A 215 15.03 -5.01 0.25
N LEU A 216 15.54 -6.00 0.98
CA LEU A 216 16.62 -5.86 1.95
C LEU A 216 17.95 -6.35 1.39
N PRO A 217 19.08 -6.04 2.03
CA PRO A 217 20.38 -6.59 1.66
C PRO A 217 20.36 -8.13 1.66
N GLY A 218 21.13 -8.74 0.75
CA GLY A 218 21.17 -10.20 0.64
C GLY A 218 20.01 -10.81 -0.18
N GLY A 219 19.11 -9.98 -0.72
CA GLY A 219 18.01 -10.45 -1.58
C GLY A 219 16.75 -10.85 -0.83
N GLU A 220 16.68 -10.58 0.46
CA GLU A 220 15.47 -10.77 1.27
C GLU A 220 14.37 -9.82 0.80
N ARG A 221 13.13 -10.32 0.67
CA ARG A 221 11.99 -9.62 0.08
C ARG A 221 10.75 -9.75 0.94
N TRP A 222 10.04 -8.64 1.10
CA TRP A 222 8.86 -8.55 1.94
C TRP A 222 7.71 -7.82 1.24
N VAL A 223 6.50 -8.34 1.42
CA VAL A 223 5.26 -7.60 1.15
C VAL A 223 4.76 -7.04 2.47
N TYR A 224 4.42 -5.77 2.47
CA TYR A 224 3.83 -5.10 3.62
C TYR A 224 2.55 -4.37 3.22
N SER A 225 1.49 -4.51 4.02
CA SER A 225 0.26 -3.72 3.92
C SER A 225 -0.26 -3.39 5.31
N GLU A 226 -1.10 -2.36 5.40
CA GLU A 226 -1.76 -1.95 6.64
C GLU A 226 -3.27 -2.09 6.49
N SER A 227 -3.94 -2.61 7.52
CA SER A 227 -5.38 -2.59 7.64
C SER A 227 -5.78 -2.22 9.06
N LEU A 228 -6.66 -1.23 9.21
CA LEU A 228 -7.06 -0.67 10.51
C LEU A 228 -5.83 -0.20 11.31
N ASP A 229 -5.47 -0.92 12.35
CA ASP A 229 -4.37 -0.66 13.29
C ASP A 229 -3.27 -1.73 13.24
N ARG A 230 -3.25 -2.54 12.17
CA ARG A 230 -2.31 -3.67 12.01
C ARG A 230 -1.49 -3.56 10.74
N GLY A 231 -0.20 -3.91 10.86
CA GLY A 231 0.70 -4.12 9.71
C GLY A 231 0.83 -5.62 9.42
N HIS A 232 0.65 -5.99 8.16
CA HIS A 232 0.78 -7.36 7.66
C HIS A 232 2.09 -7.48 6.89
N PHE A 233 2.89 -8.50 7.22
CA PHE A 233 4.14 -8.81 6.55
C PHE A 233 4.10 -10.22 5.98
N SER A 234 4.61 -10.37 4.77
CA SER A 234 4.83 -11.68 4.14
C SER A 234 6.20 -11.70 3.47
N ASP A 235 6.97 -12.76 3.75
CA ASP A 235 8.23 -13.11 3.10
C ASP A 235 8.07 -14.27 2.12
N ASP A 236 6.82 -14.70 1.86
CA ASP A 236 6.53 -15.75 0.89
C ASP A 236 6.91 -15.29 -0.53
N PRO A 237 7.85 -15.98 -1.22
CA PRO A 237 8.28 -15.59 -2.55
C PRO A 237 7.16 -15.60 -3.60
N ALA A 238 6.14 -16.47 -3.44
CA ALA A 238 5.01 -16.53 -4.36
C ALA A 238 4.11 -15.31 -4.19
N VAL A 239 3.83 -14.91 -2.93
CA VAL A 239 3.07 -13.70 -2.59
C VAL A 239 3.81 -12.46 -3.09
N PHE A 240 5.13 -12.37 -2.84
CA PHE A 240 5.94 -11.25 -3.33
C PHE A 240 5.89 -11.16 -4.87
N THR A 241 6.07 -12.28 -5.56
CA THR A 241 6.05 -12.33 -7.03
C THR A 241 4.70 -11.91 -7.60
N GLN A 242 3.60 -12.36 -6.98
CA GLN A 242 2.25 -11.96 -7.37
C GLN A 242 2.04 -10.45 -7.26
N HIS A 243 2.35 -9.87 -6.11
CA HIS A 243 2.18 -8.43 -5.89
C HIS A 243 3.16 -7.58 -6.70
N MET A 244 4.38 -8.09 -6.97
CA MET A 244 5.32 -7.40 -7.86
C MET A 244 4.76 -7.30 -9.28
N ARG A 245 4.16 -8.37 -9.83
CA ARG A 245 3.53 -8.33 -11.15
C ARG A 245 2.39 -7.31 -11.19
N SER A 246 1.51 -7.32 -10.20
CA SER A 246 0.41 -6.34 -10.12
C SER A 246 0.94 -4.91 -10.04
N TYR A 247 2.01 -4.69 -9.26
CA TYR A 247 2.65 -3.38 -9.16
C TYR A 247 3.30 -2.94 -10.48
N ASP A 248 3.96 -3.85 -11.20
CA ASP A 248 4.61 -3.54 -12.48
C ASP A 248 3.57 -3.15 -13.55
N VAL A 249 2.42 -3.84 -13.61
CA VAL A 249 1.29 -3.47 -14.49
C VAL A 249 0.74 -2.10 -14.11
N LEU A 250 0.39 -1.89 -12.84
CA LEU A 250 -0.08 -0.60 -12.33
C LEU A 250 0.89 0.54 -12.71
N ARG A 251 2.18 0.33 -12.49
CA ARG A 251 3.21 1.33 -12.77
C ARG A 251 3.36 1.62 -14.27
N ALA A 252 3.19 0.60 -15.13
CA ALA A 252 3.24 0.77 -16.57
C ALA A 252 2.08 1.64 -17.09
N ASP A 253 0.90 1.49 -16.49
CA ASP A 253 -0.32 2.21 -16.87
C ASP A 253 -0.46 3.58 -16.20
N ALA A 254 0.27 3.81 -15.10
CA ALA A 254 0.31 5.11 -14.41
C ALA A 254 0.94 6.20 -15.28
N LEU A 255 0.71 7.46 -14.91
CA LEU A 255 1.37 8.60 -15.56
C LEU A 255 2.90 8.47 -15.43
N SER A 256 3.62 8.88 -16.47
CA SER A 256 5.08 9.02 -16.38
C SER A 256 5.47 10.05 -15.31
N ALA A 257 6.71 10.02 -14.81
CA ALA A 257 7.16 10.96 -13.79
C ALA A 257 6.96 12.44 -14.18
N PRO A 258 7.26 12.89 -15.43
CA PRO A 258 6.96 14.25 -15.86
C PRO A 258 5.47 14.59 -15.89
N GLN A 259 4.61 13.67 -16.37
CA GLN A 259 3.16 13.86 -16.38
C GLN A 259 2.59 13.90 -14.96
N SER A 260 3.12 13.07 -14.07
CA SER A 260 2.76 13.06 -12.65
C SER A 260 3.14 14.38 -11.97
N ALA A 261 4.32 14.90 -12.24
CA ALA A 261 4.75 16.20 -11.74
C ALA A 261 3.83 17.33 -12.23
N ALA A 262 3.41 17.29 -13.51
CA ALA A 262 2.46 18.27 -14.04
C ALA A 262 1.11 18.19 -13.31
N LEU A 263 0.56 16.97 -13.07
CA LEU A 263 -0.68 16.79 -12.33
C LEU A 263 -0.56 17.28 -10.88
N ILE A 264 0.56 16.96 -10.19
CA ILE A 264 0.81 17.44 -8.82
C ILE A 264 0.87 18.98 -8.80
N SER A 265 1.47 19.62 -9.80
CA SER A 265 1.50 21.09 -9.91
C SER A 265 0.10 21.67 -10.13
N ASP A 266 -0.70 21.07 -11.02
CA ASP A 266 -2.08 21.52 -11.26
C ASP A 266 -2.94 21.41 -9.97
N VAL A 267 -2.77 20.33 -9.20
CA VAL A 267 -3.48 20.15 -7.92
C VAL A 267 -3.00 21.16 -6.88
N ARG A 268 -1.70 21.45 -6.80
CA ARG A 268 -1.15 22.47 -5.92
C ARG A 268 -1.74 23.85 -6.21
N GLU A 269 -1.80 24.25 -7.50
CA GLU A 269 -2.41 25.51 -7.90
C GLU A 269 -3.88 25.61 -7.50
N GLY A 270 -4.62 24.49 -7.55
CA GLY A 270 -5.98 24.41 -7.05
C GLY A 270 -6.09 24.74 -5.55
N TYR A 271 -5.12 24.34 -4.75
CA TYR A 271 -5.09 24.69 -3.32
C TYR A 271 -4.71 26.16 -3.07
N GLU A 272 -3.87 26.78 -3.91
CA GLU A 272 -3.57 28.22 -3.84
C GLU A 272 -4.83 29.07 -4.08
N ALA A 273 -5.67 28.70 -5.04
CA ALA A 273 -6.91 29.38 -5.32
C ALA A 273 -7.94 29.27 -4.17
N HIS A 274 -7.88 28.21 -3.37
CA HIS A 274 -8.74 28.03 -2.21
C HIS A 274 -8.34 28.88 -1.00
N ASP A 275 -7.10 29.31 -0.92
CA ASP A 275 -6.55 30.10 0.20
C ASP A 275 -6.77 31.60 0.02
N GLN A 276 -7.22 32.05 -1.17
CA GLN A 276 -7.49 33.46 -1.44
C GLN A 276 -8.88 33.89 -0.94
N PRO A 277 -9.02 35.12 -0.37
CA PRO A 277 -10.32 35.62 0.06
C PRO A 277 -11.30 35.73 -1.12
N PRO A 278 -12.63 35.62 -0.90
CA PRO A 278 -13.66 35.51 -1.95
C PRO A 278 -13.63 36.59 -3.02
N ALA A 279 -13.13 37.80 -2.68
CA ALA A 279 -13.02 38.93 -3.62
C ALA A 279 -11.93 38.71 -4.71
N ALA A 280 -10.90 37.94 -4.42
CA ALA A 280 -9.84 37.63 -5.38
C ALA A 280 -10.15 36.40 -6.25
N ARG A 281 -11.12 35.55 -5.82
CA ARG A 281 -11.51 34.33 -6.56
C ARG A 281 -12.24 34.64 -7.86
N GLY A 282 -13.05 35.70 -7.89
CA GLY A 282 -13.81 36.10 -9.07
C GLY A 282 -12.95 36.46 -10.28
N ASP A 283 -11.80 37.12 -10.05
CA ASP A 283 -10.91 37.55 -11.11
C ASP A 283 -10.08 36.37 -11.67
N LEU A 284 -9.69 35.43 -10.80
CA LEU A 284 -8.91 34.24 -11.23
C LEU A 284 -9.75 33.23 -12.02
N ASP A 285 -11.02 33.04 -11.63
CA ASP A 285 -11.94 32.17 -12.38
C ASP A 285 -12.22 32.71 -13.78
N GLN A 286 -12.26 34.03 -13.93
CA GLN A 286 -12.37 34.67 -15.24
C GLN A 286 -11.08 34.53 -16.07
N GLU A 287 -9.91 34.70 -15.48
CA GLU A 287 -8.63 34.50 -16.16
C GLU A 287 -8.40 33.04 -16.56
N GLN A 288 -8.70 32.08 -15.68
CA GLN A 288 -8.59 30.66 -16.00
C GLN A 288 -9.59 30.22 -17.08
N SER A 289 -10.82 30.74 -17.06
CA SER A 289 -11.82 30.53 -18.10
C SER A 289 -11.37 31.08 -19.45
N GLN A 290 -10.77 32.29 -19.46
CA GLN A 290 -10.21 32.89 -20.68
C GLN A 290 -8.99 32.12 -21.21
N ARG A 291 -8.11 31.62 -20.35
CA ARG A 291 -6.97 30.76 -20.73
C ARG A 291 -7.43 29.43 -21.31
N ARG A 292 -8.49 28.82 -20.77
CA ARG A 292 -9.10 27.59 -21.32
C ARG A 292 -9.74 27.83 -22.68
N GLN A 293 -10.41 28.94 -22.87
CA GLN A 293 -10.98 29.32 -24.18
C GLN A 293 -9.89 29.59 -25.24
N ARG A 294 -8.81 30.28 -24.90
CA ARG A 294 -7.67 30.49 -25.80
C ARG A 294 -6.94 29.21 -26.19
N ARG A 295 -6.83 28.22 -25.26
CA ARG A 295 -6.25 26.90 -25.58
C ARG A 295 -7.19 26.02 -26.41
N GLY A 296 -8.52 26.22 -26.30
CA GLY A 296 -9.53 25.54 -27.14
C GLY A 296 -9.53 26.01 -28.59
N LEU A 297 -9.22 27.28 -28.82
CA LEU A 297 -9.19 27.86 -30.19
C LEU A 297 -7.99 27.40 -31.03
N HIS A 298 -6.91 26.91 -30.42
CA HIS A 298 -5.74 26.38 -31.14
C HIS A 298 -5.85 24.87 -31.48
N ARG A 299 -6.95 24.20 -31.14
CA ARG A 299 -7.16 22.76 -31.44
C ARG A 299 -8.17 22.50 -32.55
N SER A 300 -8.59 23.49 -33.31
CA SER A 300 -9.37 23.27 -34.53
C SER A 300 -8.46 22.79 -35.66
N SER A 301 -8.28 21.48 -35.75
CA SER A 301 -7.65 20.82 -36.89
C SER A 301 -8.48 21.05 -38.16
N PRO A 302 -7.86 21.24 -39.35
CA PRO A 302 -8.59 21.44 -40.60
C PRO A 302 -9.43 20.18 -40.94
N ARG A 303 -10.70 20.36 -41.20
CA ARG A 303 -11.58 19.33 -41.73
C ARG A 303 -11.13 18.95 -43.14
N PHE A 304 -10.65 17.74 -43.34
CA PHE A 304 -10.50 17.16 -44.67
C PHE A 304 -11.90 16.96 -45.32
N PRO A 305 -12.08 17.30 -46.61
CA PRO A 305 -13.36 17.09 -47.29
C PRO A 305 -13.64 15.59 -47.49
N ARG A 306 -14.82 15.14 -47.09
CA ARG A 306 -15.29 13.78 -47.33
C ARG A 306 -15.48 13.56 -48.83
N ASN A 307 -14.77 12.59 -49.40
CA ASN A 307 -14.97 12.07 -50.76
C ASN A 307 -16.40 11.53 -50.88
N ARG A 308 -17.15 12.03 -51.90
CA ARG A 308 -18.42 11.48 -52.31
C ARG A 308 -18.21 10.14 -53.03
N PRO A 309 -19.06 9.13 -52.86
CA PRO A 309 -19.00 7.89 -53.62
C PRO A 309 -19.43 8.13 -55.09
N ARG A 310 -18.68 7.53 -56.02
CA ARG A 310 -19.01 7.50 -57.44
C ARG A 310 -20.21 6.57 -57.70
N PRO A 311 -21.07 6.88 -58.69
CA PRO A 311 -22.18 6.00 -59.07
C PRO A 311 -21.67 4.77 -59.82
N ARG A 312 -22.30 3.62 -59.54
CA ARG A 312 -22.08 2.34 -60.24
C ARG A 312 -22.53 2.50 -61.71
N GLN A 313 -21.61 2.21 -62.64
CA GLN A 313 -21.97 1.92 -64.02
C GLN A 313 -22.53 0.49 -64.06
N GLN A 314 -23.68 0.33 -64.68
CA GLN A 314 -24.22 -0.93 -65.16
C GLN A 314 -23.51 -1.26 -66.46
N GLU A 315 -22.99 -2.43 -66.58
CA GLU A 315 -22.61 -3.03 -67.88
C GLU A 315 -23.65 -4.10 -68.26
N PRO A 316 -23.78 -4.34 -69.60
CA PRO A 316 -24.87 -5.08 -70.21
C PRO A 316 -24.84 -6.59 -70.00
#